data_f1214a54b5dd64801e555dd31d8ef879
#
_entry.id   f1214a54b5dd64801e555dd31d8ef879
#
_cell.length_a   1.000
_cell.length_b   1.000
_cell.length_c   1.000
_cell.angle_alpha   90.00
_cell.angle_beta   90.00
_cell.angle_gamma   90.00
#
_symmetry.space_group_name_H-M   'P 1'
#
loop_
_entity.id
_entity.type
_entity.pdbx_description
1 polymer ?
#
loop_
_entity_poly.entity_id
_entity_poly.type
_entity_poly.pdbx_seq_one_letter_code
_entity_poly.pdbx_strand_id
1 'polypeptide(L)'
;LTLQTGTNRHITLVPEFLQYVNHSCTPNTFFNTTSMELVCLQPIQAGNELTFFYPSTEWEMAQPFVCNCGTAACIQLINGASHLSVETLSKYKLTDFIRLQVRQKLSL
;
A
#
# COMPACT_ATOMS: atom_id res chain seq x y z
N LEU A 1 4.16 -9.96 6.69
CA LEU A 1 4.01 -9.04 5.57
C LEU A 1 5.37 -8.69 4.97
N THR A 2 5.49 -8.79 3.67
CA THR A 2 6.64 -8.30 2.92
C THR A 2 6.16 -7.21 1.97
N LEU A 3 7.07 -6.33 1.55
CA LEU A 3 6.77 -5.29 0.59
C LEU A 3 7.45 -5.58 -0.74
N GLN A 4 6.74 -5.38 -1.84
CA GLN A 4 7.28 -5.59 -3.17
C GLN A 4 8.08 -4.37 -3.61
N THR A 5 9.34 -4.59 -4.01
CA THR A 5 10.25 -3.53 -4.47
C THR A 5 10.71 -3.73 -5.91
N GLY A 6 10.33 -4.84 -6.54
CA GLY A 6 10.63 -5.16 -7.92
C GLY A 6 9.74 -6.30 -8.39
N THR A 7 9.81 -6.67 -9.66
CA THR A 7 8.95 -7.71 -10.24
C THR A 7 9.01 -9.02 -9.46
N ASN A 8 10.21 -9.44 -9.04
CA ASN A 8 10.42 -10.68 -8.28
C ASN A 8 11.14 -10.37 -6.97
N ARG A 9 11.03 -9.16 -6.45
CA ARG A 9 11.76 -8.74 -5.27
C ARG A 9 10.82 -8.25 -4.19
N HIS A 10 10.96 -8.85 -3.00
CA HIS A 10 10.22 -8.46 -1.80
C HIS A 10 11.20 -8.24 -0.66
N ILE A 11 10.90 -7.30 0.20
CA ILE A 11 11.69 -7.06 1.41
C ILE A 11 10.88 -7.43 2.64
N THR A 12 11.59 -7.94 3.65
CA THR A 12 11.00 -8.24 4.96
C THR A 12 11.18 -7.03 5.87
N LEU A 13 10.12 -6.66 6.58
CA LEU A 13 10.14 -5.48 7.44
C LEU A 13 10.79 -5.78 8.79
N VAL A 14 11.66 -4.87 9.23
CA VAL A 14 12.33 -4.89 10.52
C VAL A 14 12.21 -3.50 11.13
N PRO A 15 11.80 -3.34 12.39
CA PRO A 15 11.42 -4.38 13.38
C PRO A 15 10.17 -5.14 13.01
N GLU A 16 10.01 -6.32 13.60
CA GLU A 16 8.97 -7.27 13.24
C GLU A 16 7.55 -6.70 13.32
N PHE A 17 7.27 -5.81 14.26
CA PHE A 17 5.92 -5.26 14.41
C PHE A 17 5.42 -4.55 13.14
N LEU A 18 6.32 -4.06 12.30
CA LEU A 18 5.94 -3.43 11.02
C LEU A 18 5.27 -4.42 10.05
N GLN A 19 5.49 -5.72 10.26
CA GLN A 19 4.90 -6.77 9.42
C GLN A 19 3.39 -6.95 9.70
N TYR A 20 2.89 -6.35 10.78
CA TYR A 20 1.50 -6.51 11.22
C TYR A 20 0.68 -5.23 11.05
N VAL A 21 1.20 -4.23 10.33
CA VAL A 21 0.46 -3.01 10.05
C VAL A 21 -0.67 -3.35 9.08
N ASN A 22 -1.91 -3.05 9.49
CA ASN A 22 -3.10 -3.42 8.73
C ASN A 22 -3.37 -2.47 7.56
N HIS A 23 -4.18 -2.95 6.62
CA HIS A 23 -4.65 -2.16 5.50
C HIS A 23 -5.77 -1.21 5.92
N SER A 24 -5.79 -0.01 5.31
CA SER A 24 -6.96 0.87 5.29
C SER A 24 -7.04 1.57 3.94
N CYS A 25 -8.26 1.85 3.49
CA CYS A 25 -8.49 2.67 2.30
C CYS A 25 -8.37 4.17 2.61
N THR A 26 -8.24 4.54 3.89
CA THR A 26 -7.87 5.89 4.36
C THR A 26 -6.68 5.77 5.29
N PRO A 27 -5.49 5.47 4.74
CA PRO A 27 -4.33 5.14 5.57
C PRO A 27 -3.76 6.36 6.26
N ASN A 28 -3.10 6.13 7.40
CA ASN A 28 -2.38 7.18 8.11
C ASN A 28 -0.86 7.08 7.96
N THR A 29 -0.35 6.02 7.29
CA THR A 29 1.07 5.87 7.00
C THR A 29 1.31 5.42 5.56
N PHE A 30 2.57 5.58 5.13
CA PHE A 30 3.06 5.13 3.84
C PHE A 30 4.46 4.54 4.01
N PHE A 31 4.70 3.36 3.46
CA PHE A 31 6.03 2.77 3.43
C PHE A 31 6.81 3.30 2.23
N ASN A 32 7.75 4.20 2.49
CA ASN A 32 8.63 4.72 1.45
C ASN A 32 9.80 3.75 1.28
N THR A 33 9.75 2.92 0.24
CA THR A 33 10.77 1.90 -0.01
C THR A 33 12.05 2.47 -0.61
N THR A 34 12.03 3.71 -1.09
CA THR A 34 13.24 4.39 -1.59
C THR A 34 14.09 4.88 -0.43
N SER A 35 13.47 5.54 0.56
CA SER A 35 14.17 6.03 1.75
C SER A 35 14.22 5.00 2.87
N MET A 36 13.48 3.90 2.75
CA MET A 36 13.32 2.88 3.79
C MET A 36 12.74 3.46 5.09
N GLU A 37 11.70 4.27 4.95
CA GLU A 37 11.05 4.94 6.08
C GLU A 37 9.55 4.69 6.07
N LEU A 38 8.98 4.58 7.27
CA LEU A 38 7.52 4.63 7.45
C LEU A 38 7.15 6.09 7.68
N VAL A 39 6.36 6.65 6.79
CA VAL A 39 6.03 8.08 6.77
C VAL A 39 4.60 8.29 7.28
N CYS A 40 4.41 9.24 8.21
CA CYS A 40 3.08 9.66 8.62
C CYS A 40 2.43 10.52 7.53
N LEU A 41 1.19 10.18 7.18
CA LEU A 41 0.42 10.95 6.18
C LEU A 41 -0.45 12.01 6.82
N GLN A 42 -0.70 11.88 8.14
CA GLN A 42 -1.53 12.80 8.91
C GLN A 42 -1.14 12.69 10.37
N PRO A 43 -1.54 13.64 11.23
CA PRO A 43 -1.26 13.54 12.66
C PRO A 43 -1.84 12.25 13.23
N ILE A 44 -1.03 11.53 14.01
CA ILE A 44 -1.41 10.27 14.65
C ILE A 44 -1.26 10.43 16.15
N GLN A 45 -2.34 10.14 16.89
CA GLN A 45 -2.35 10.24 18.34
C GLN A 45 -1.99 8.89 18.97
N ALA A 46 -1.48 8.94 20.20
CA ALA A 46 -1.21 7.72 20.96
C ALA A 46 -2.48 6.88 21.07
N GLY A 47 -2.34 5.58 20.85
CA GLY A 47 -3.46 4.64 20.85
C GLY A 47 -4.13 4.43 19.51
N ASN A 48 -3.83 5.26 18.50
CA ASN A 48 -4.35 5.05 17.15
C ASN A 48 -3.59 3.91 16.46
N GLU A 49 -4.33 3.07 15.73
CA GLU A 49 -3.72 2.01 14.94
C GLU A 49 -3.00 2.61 13.72
N LEU A 50 -1.78 2.13 13.45
CA LEU A 50 -1.09 2.46 12.21
C LEU A 50 -1.67 1.63 11.08
N THR A 51 -1.98 2.26 9.96
CA THR A 51 -2.52 1.60 8.78
C THR A 51 -1.83 2.11 7.53
N PHE A 52 -1.79 1.28 6.48
CA PHE A 52 -1.33 1.74 5.18
C PHE A 52 -2.19 1.11 4.08
N PHE A 53 -2.13 1.69 2.89
CA PHE A 53 -2.88 1.21 1.73
C PHE A 53 -2.06 0.12 1.04
N TYR A 54 -2.46 -1.14 1.16
CA TYR A 54 -1.68 -2.27 0.66
C TYR A 54 -1.32 -2.16 -0.84
N PRO A 55 -2.21 -1.72 -1.73
CA PRO A 55 -1.83 -1.56 -3.15
C PRO A 55 -0.75 -0.52 -3.40
N SER A 56 -0.43 0.34 -2.42
CA SER A 56 0.68 1.31 -2.56
C SER A 56 2.04 0.63 -2.67
N THR A 57 2.15 -0.61 -2.18
CA THR A 57 3.39 -1.40 -2.18
C THR A 57 3.25 -2.73 -2.89
N GLU A 58 2.03 -3.16 -3.26
CA GLU A 58 1.80 -4.47 -3.85
C GLU A 58 1.12 -4.35 -5.21
N TRP A 59 1.79 -4.81 -6.26
CA TRP A 59 1.23 -4.82 -7.61
C TRP A 59 0.18 -5.92 -7.78
N GLU A 60 0.51 -7.14 -7.37
CA GLU A 60 -0.37 -8.30 -7.34
C GLU A 60 -0.28 -8.94 -5.97
N MET A 61 -1.41 -9.28 -5.37
CA MET A 61 -1.44 -9.93 -4.06
C MET A 61 -1.75 -11.41 -4.23
N ALA A 62 -0.94 -12.26 -3.60
CA ALA A 62 -1.14 -13.70 -3.63
C ALA A 62 -2.43 -14.12 -2.89
N GLN A 63 -2.82 -13.36 -1.86
CA GLN A 63 -4.00 -13.65 -1.05
C GLN A 63 -4.89 -12.41 -0.96
N PRO A 64 -5.71 -12.16 -1.98
CA PRO A 64 -6.67 -11.05 -1.93
C PRO A 64 -7.65 -11.21 -0.77
N PHE A 65 -8.16 -10.09 -0.28
CA PHE A 65 -9.14 -10.12 0.81
C PHE A 65 -10.14 -8.97 0.66
N VAL A 66 -11.28 -9.11 1.35
CA VAL A 66 -12.30 -8.06 1.41
C VAL A 66 -11.98 -7.11 2.55
N CYS A 67 -11.89 -5.82 2.23
CA CYS A 67 -11.60 -4.79 3.22
C CYS A 67 -12.85 -4.46 4.03
N ASN A 68 -12.67 -4.31 5.35
CA ASN A 68 -13.72 -3.92 6.28
C ASN A 68 -13.33 -2.63 7.01
N CYS A 69 -12.62 -1.70 6.34
CA CYS A 69 -12.19 -0.47 6.99
C CYS A 69 -13.34 0.47 7.36
N GLY A 70 -14.52 0.26 6.77
CA GLY A 70 -15.71 1.03 7.12
C GLY A 70 -15.71 2.48 6.65
N THR A 71 -14.75 2.88 5.83
CA THR A 71 -14.67 4.24 5.32
C THR A 71 -15.45 4.41 4.02
N ALA A 72 -15.84 5.66 3.70
CA ALA A 72 -16.52 5.95 2.45
C ALA A 72 -15.64 5.67 1.22
N ALA A 73 -14.33 5.71 1.39
CA ALA A 73 -13.36 5.44 0.32
C ALA A 73 -13.06 3.96 0.12
N CYS A 74 -13.72 3.06 0.87
CA CYS A 74 -13.42 1.62 0.82
C CYS A 74 -13.58 1.06 -0.59
N ILE A 75 -12.52 0.43 -1.09
CA ILE A 75 -12.52 -0.18 -2.43
C ILE A 75 -12.99 -1.63 -2.44
N GLN A 76 -13.38 -2.15 -1.29
CA GLN A 76 -13.94 -3.49 -1.08
C GLN A 76 -12.90 -4.60 -1.22
N LEU A 77 -12.60 -5.05 -2.44
CA LEU A 77 -11.65 -6.13 -2.67
C LEU A 77 -10.22 -5.57 -2.80
N ILE A 78 -9.32 -6.10 -1.97
CA ILE A 78 -7.91 -5.71 -1.98
C ILE A 78 -7.11 -6.83 -2.64
N ASN A 79 -6.67 -6.59 -3.87
CA ASN A 79 -5.97 -7.60 -4.66
C ASN A 79 -4.75 -7.03 -5.41
N GLY A 80 -4.31 -5.83 -5.07
CA GLY A 80 -3.11 -5.23 -5.63
C GLY A 80 -3.40 -4.08 -6.59
N ALA A 81 -2.38 -3.27 -6.84
CA ALA A 81 -2.52 -2.05 -7.63
C ALA A 81 -2.87 -2.34 -9.10
N SER A 82 -2.48 -3.49 -9.63
CA SER A 82 -2.77 -3.86 -11.02
C SER A 82 -4.27 -3.95 -11.32
N HIS A 83 -5.08 -4.16 -10.29
CA HIS A 83 -6.53 -4.29 -10.40
C HIS A 83 -7.29 -2.98 -10.18
N LEU A 84 -6.58 -1.89 -9.92
CA LEU A 84 -7.18 -0.59 -9.65
C LEU A 84 -7.03 0.36 -10.83
N SER A 85 -7.99 1.27 -10.98
CA SER A 85 -7.90 2.32 -12.00
C SER A 85 -6.82 3.33 -11.63
N VAL A 86 -6.28 4.00 -12.64
CA VAL A 86 -5.33 5.10 -12.43
C VAL A 86 -5.97 6.21 -11.60
N GLU A 87 -7.26 6.47 -11.80
CA GLU A 87 -7.98 7.46 -11.03
C GLU A 87 -7.99 7.12 -9.53
N THR A 88 -8.28 5.86 -9.19
CA THR A 88 -8.23 5.41 -7.79
C THR A 88 -6.82 5.52 -7.23
N LEU A 89 -5.82 5.03 -7.96
CA LEU A 89 -4.43 5.04 -7.52
C LEU A 89 -3.89 6.47 -7.34
N SER A 90 -4.37 7.43 -8.11
CA SER A 90 -3.92 8.82 -8.01
C SER A 90 -4.26 9.47 -6.66
N LYS A 91 -5.16 8.89 -5.89
CA LYS A 91 -5.56 9.39 -4.57
C LYS A 91 -4.58 8.98 -3.46
N TYR A 92 -3.61 8.13 -3.76
CA TYR A 92 -2.71 7.56 -2.78
C TYR A 92 -1.26 7.83 -3.12
N LYS A 93 -0.40 7.84 -2.10
CA LYS A 93 1.04 7.78 -2.30
C LYS A 93 1.41 6.35 -2.67
N LEU A 94 2.22 6.19 -3.70
CA LEU A 94 2.65 4.90 -4.22
C LEU A 94 4.17 4.82 -4.17
N THR A 95 4.71 3.61 -3.95
CA THR A 95 6.16 3.40 -4.03
C THR A 95 6.64 3.62 -5.46
N ASP A 96 7.93 3.84 -5.62
CA ASP A 96 8.52 4.05 -6.95
C ASP A 96 8.29 2.84 -7.86
N PHE A 97 8.38 1.63 -7.32
CA PHE A 97 8.10 0.42 -8.10
C PHE A 97 6.65 0.41 -8.62
N ILE A 98 5.68 0.71 -7.77
CA ILE A 98 4.26 0.71 -8.17
C ILE A 98 4.01 1.81 -9.20
N ARG A 99 4.57 3.01 -8.99
CA ARG A 99 4.43 4.10 -9.97
C ARG A 99 4.99 3.72 -11.33
N LEU A 100 6.14 3.02 -11.34
CA LEU A 100 6.74 2.54 -12.58
C LEU A 100 5.84 1.53 -13.29
N GLN A 101 5.24 0.59 -12.55
CA GLN A 101 4.32 -0.40 -13.11
C GLN A 101 3.08 0.27 -13.71
N VAL A 102 2.51 1.26 -13.02
CA VAL A 102 1.36 2.02 -13.52
C VAL A 102 1.72 2.72 -14.83
N ARG A 103 2.89 3.35 -14.87
CA ARG A 103 3.35 4.06 -16.06
C ARG A 103 3.55 3.12 -17.24
N GLN A 104 4.11 1.94 -17.02
CA GLN A 104 4.29 0.92 -18.06
C GLN A 104 2.94 0.41 -18.57
N LYS A 105 1.98 0.20 -17.69
CA LYS A 105 0.63 -0.23 -18.05
C LYS A 105 -0.06 0.80 -18.95
N LEU A 106 0.14 2.10 -18.68
CA LEU A 106 -0.45 3.18 -19.47
C LEU A 106 0.20 3.33 -20.85
N SER A 107 1.43 2.86 -21.03
CA SER A 107 2.18 2.98 -22.27
C SER A 107 1.79 1.92 -23.31
N LEU A 108 0.95 0.98 -22.96
CA LEU A 108 0.53 -0.10 -23.85
C LEU A 108 -0.70 0.28 -24.73
#